data_3b77fbf797f1b4f814779db3a3ab5a8a
#
_entry.id   3b77fbf797f1b4f814779db3a3ab5a8a
#
_cell.length_a   1.000
_cell.length_b   1.000
_cell.length_c   1.000
_cell.angle_alpha   90.00
_cell.angle_beta   90.00
_cell.angle_gamma   90.00
#
_symmetry.space_group_name_H-M   'P 1'
#
loop_
_entity.id
_entity.type
_entity.pdbx_description
1 polymer ?
#
loop_
_entity_poly.entity_id
_entity_poly.type
_entity_poly.pdbx_seq_one_letter_code
_entity_poly.pdbx_strand_id
1 'polypeptide(L)'
;MDFDYVVMPAIIFVIGILIVWLSMRRILSLSKKSYRMWRKVAERIVLSVVVLLAAFVAGSSAYNAIAIYHFWAANPPPGDFYSVNGHRMHIICTGSGSPTIVLESGLGNDALIWGGVQPILSKTTRVCSYDRAGFGWSDALPAPRDADHIAAELHGLLLQAKVTGPIVLMGHSIAGIYIRDYATRYPENLVGLVFVDGSTPLQDENPVMKAAASKVPPLWALELLIKSAFSTGIPRLMGQCSKPINGFDAHAGKLQMEDVCQAHVSPIFDEMDSVNRSGHETAHSGPYGSLPILIFSRDTNGLAASTPEDSQDPWNQMQEDLKKLSTRSRRIIAKGSSHYIHIDRAELIEKEVPLFIEQIRGTAPQPDNWGLTITE
;
A
#
# COMPACT_ATOMS: atom_id res chain seq x y z
N MET A 1 -15.10 -1.97 -8.19
CA MET A 1 -14.14 -2.22 -9.28
C MET A 1 -14.15 -0.97 -10.13
N ASP A 2 -13.13 -0.14 -9.97
CA ASP A 2 -13.06 1.12 -10.69
C ASP A 2 -12.78 0.92 -12.18
N PHE A 3 -13.37 1.81 -12.99
CA PHE A 3 -13.23 1.80 -14.45
C PHE A 3 -11.80 2.07 -14.93
N ASP A 4 -10.90 2.51 -14.07
CA ASP A 4 -9.56 2.97 -14.44
C ASP A 4 -8.68 1.88 -15.06
N TYR A 5 -8.78 0.63 -14.59
CA TYR A 5 -8.01 -0.48 -15.17
C TYR A 5 -8.45 -0.90 -16.58
N VAL A 6 -9.63 -0.45 -17.05
CA VAL A 6 -10.13 -0.69 -18.40
C VAL A 6 -9.85 0.52 -19.31
N VAL A 7 -9.87 1.72 -18.76
CA VAL A 7 -9.80 2.97 -19.54
C VAL A 7 -8.45 3.11 -20.26
N MET A 8 -7.33 3.00 -19.54
CA MET A 8 -6.00 3.13 -20.16
C MET A 8 -5.71 2.02 -21.18
N PRO A 9 -5.94 0.72 -20.91
CA PRO A 9 -5.84 -0.32 -21.93
C PRO A 9 -6.74 -0.06 -23.14
N ALA A 10 -7.97 0.43 -22.96
CA ALA A 10 -8.87 0.76 -24.04
C ALA A 10 -8.34 1.94 -24.90
N ILE A 11 -7.81 2.98 -24.27
CA ILE A 11 -7.17 4.11 -24.97
C ILE A 11 -5.98 3.61 -25.80
N ILE A 12 -5.08 2.82 -25.21
CA ILE A 12 -3.92 2.26 -25.91
C ILE A 12 -4.37 1.40 -27.10
N PHE A 13 -5.39 0.56 -26.90
CA PHE A 13 -5.96 -0.26 -27.95
C PHE A 13 -6.51 0.58 -29.11
N VAL A 14 -7.34 1.59 -28.82
CA VAL A 14 -7.93 2.49 -29.84
C VAL A 14 -6.86 3.27 -30.58
N ILE A 15 -5.88 3.83 -29.88
CA ILE A 15 -4.76 4.54 -30.49
C ILE A 15 -3.95 3.59 -31.40
N GLY A 16 -3.66 2.39 -30.94
CA GLY A 16 -2.95 1.38 -31.71
C GLY A 16 -3.69 1.02 -33.01
N ILE A 17 -4.99 0.78 -32.95
CA ILE A 17 -5.84 0.54 -34.15
C ILE A 17 -5.84 1.74 -35.10
N LEU A 18 -5.92 2.95 -34.57
CA LEU A 18 -5.86 4.18 -35.40
C LEU A 18 -4.51 4.30 -36.11
N ILE A 19 -3.40 4.05 -35.44
CA ILE A 19 -2.06 4.06 -36.02
C ILE A 19 -1.96 2.99 -37.12
N VAL A 20 -2.44 1.79 -36.89
CA VAL A 20 -2.48 0.71 -37.91
C VAL A 20 -3.28 1.17 -39.11
N TRP A 21 -4.48 1.68 -38.92
CA TRP A 21 -5.35 2.14 -40.00
C TRP A 21 -4.73 3.27 -40.85
N LEU A 22 -4.19 4.31 -40.20
CA LEU A 22 -3.53 5.42 -40.85
C LEU A 22 -2.29 4.97 -41.64
N SER A 23 -1.47 4.11 -41.04
CA SER A 23 -0.26 3.58 -41.66
C SER A 23 -0.60 2.70 -42.87
N MET A 24 -1.59 1.82 -42.76
CA MET A 24 -2.06 0.98 -43.86
C MET A 24 -2.64 1.83 -45.00
N ARG A 25 -3.47 2.82 -44.69
CA ARG A 25 -4.00 3.79 -45.69
C ARG A 25 -2.86 4.51 -46.40
N ARG A 26 -1.79 4.89 -45.68
CA ARG A 26 -0.61 5.54 -46.28
C ARG A 26 0.16 4.56 -47.17
N ILE A 27 0.42 3.33 -46.75
CA ILE A 27 1.07 2.29 -47.55
C ILE A 27 0.35 2.08 -48.88
N LEU A 28 -0.97 1.96 -48.87
CA LEU A 28 -1.80 1.79 -50.06
C LEU A 28 -1.73 3.00 -50.99
N SER A 29 -1.63 4.21 -50.43
CA SER A 29 -1.52 5.44 -51.25
C SER A 29 -0.18 5.63 -51.93
N LEU A 30 0.90 4.99 -51.47
CA LEU A 30 2.24 5.11 -52.01
C LEU A 30 2.36 4.62 -53.47
N SER A 31 1.54 3.67 -53.87
CA SER A 31 1.49 3.21 -55.27
C SER A 31 1.10 4.29 -56.25
N LYS A 32 0.24 5.22 -55.80
CA LYS A 32 -0.32 6.33 -56.61
C LYS A 32 0.56 7.59 -56.63
N LYS A 33 1.68 7.63 -55.86
CA LYS A 33 2.56 8.79 -55.74
C LYS A 33 3.73 8.71 -56.73
N SER A 34 4.19 9.85 -57.26
CA SER A 34 5.33 9.95 -58.20
C SER A 34 6.68 10.05 -57.45
N TYR A 35 6.87 9.29 -56.37
CA TYR A 35 8.14 9.28 -55.64
C TYR A 35 9.16 8.34 -56.28
N ARG A 36 10.47 8.59 -56.02
CA ARG A 36 11.55 7.65 -56.39
C ARG A 36 11.32 6.29 -55.73
N MET A 37 11.62 5.22 -56.45
CA MET A 37 11.35 3.82 -56.02
C MET A 37 11.91 3.53 -54.62
N TRP A 38 13.18 3.89 -54.39
CA TRP A 38 13.82 3.63 -53.10
C TRP A 38 13.06 4.31 -51.92
N ARG A 39 12.53 5.52 -52.14
CA ARG A 39 11.74 6.22 -51.10
C ARG A 39 10.42 5.51 -50.80
N LYS A 40 9.75 5.00 -51.86
CA LYS A 40 8.52 4.19 -51.65
C LYS A 40 8.80 2.93 -50.87
N VAL A 41 9.91 2.24 -51.16
CA VAL A 41 10.32 1.02 -50.46
C VAL A 41 10.67 1.33 -49.02
N ALA A 42 11.51 2.33 -48.73
CA ALA A 42 11.89 2.73 -47.37
C ALA A 42 10.67 3.12 -46.53
N GLU A 43 9.76 3.96 -47.07
CA GLU A 43 8.54 4.40 -46.39
C GLU A 43 7.60 3.21 -46.12
N ARG A 44 7.47 2.26 -47.03
CA ARG A 44 6.71 1.03 -46.80
C ARG A 44 7.29 0.17 -45.65
N ILE A 45 8.62 0.00 -45.64
CA ILE A 45 9.28 -0.77 -44.56
C ILE A 45 9.02 -0.11 -43.22
N VAL A 46 9.27 1.19 -43.11
CA VAL A 46 9.05 1.91 -41.84
C VAL A 46 7.59 1.80 -41.37
N LEU A 47 6.63 2.06 -42.25
CA LEU A 47 5.21 1.98 -41.93
C LEU A 47 4.76 0.55 -41.58
N SER A 48 5.34 -0.47 -42.25
CA SER A 48 5.06 -1.86 -41.90
C SER A 48 5.56 -2.22 -40.49
N VAL A 49 6.75 -1.73 -40.12
CA VAL A 49 7.27 -1.88 -38.74
C VAL A 49 6.36 -1.18 -37.74
N VAL A 50 5.91 0.05 -38.04
CA VAL A 50 4.97 0.80 -37.22
C VAL A 50 3.65 0.02 -37.04
N VAL A 51 3.11 -0.54 -38.14
CA VAL A 51 1.88 -1.38 -38.07
C VAL A 51 2.07 -2.58 -37.15
N LEU A 52 3.20 -3.30 -37.31
CA LEU A 52 3.46 -4.48 -36.49
C LEU A 52 3.59 -4.13 -34.98
N LEU A 53 4.33 -3.05 -34.67
CA LEU A 53 4.50 -2.60 -33.29
C LEU A 53 3.18 -2.11 -32.69
N ALA A 54 2.41 -1.30 -33.43
CA ALA A 54 1.12 -0.80 -32.95
C ALA A 54 0.10 -1.93 -32.75
N ALA A 55 0.04 -2.90 -33.68
CA ALA A 55 -0.82 -4.06 -33.57
C ALA A 55 -0.41 -4.96 -32.37
N PHE A 56 0.90 -5.13 -32.15
CA PHE A 56 1.42 -5.87 -31.01
C PHE A 56 1.02 -5.22 -29.68
N VAL A 57 1.26 -3.90 -29.53
CA VAL A 57 0.90 -3.18 -28.30
C VAL A 57 -0.61 -3.16 -28.08
N ALA A 58 -1.41 -2.94 -29.12
CA ALA A 58 -2.88 -2.99 -29.00
C ALA A 58 -3.36 -4.39 -28.59
N GLY A 59 -2.86 -5.44 -29.23
CA GLY A 59 -3.20 -6.82 -28.89
C GLY A 59 -2.78 -7.22 -27.48
N SER A 60 -1.58 -6.82 -27.05
CA SER A 60 -1.06 -7.04 -25.71
C SER A 60 -1.91 -6.33 -24.66
N SER A 61 -2.32 -5.08 -24.92
CA SER A 61 -3.18 -4.30 -24.01
C SER A 61 -4.57 -4.93 -23.86
N ALA A 62 -5.18 -5.36 -24.97
CA ALA A 62 -6.46 -6.08 -24.94
C ALA A 62 -6.35 -7.42 -24.17
N TYR A 63 -5.28 -8.18 -24.41
CA TYR A 63 -5.00 -9.39 -23.66
C TYR A 63 -4.88 -9.12 -22.14
N ASN A 64 -4.18 -8.04 -21.75
CA ASN A 64 -4.05 -7.66 -20.34
C ASN A 64 -5.42 -7.39 -19.70
N ALA A 65 -6.27 -6.60 -20.34
CA ALA A 65 -7.61 -6.30 -19.83
C ALA A 65 -8.47 -7.56 -19.67
N ILE A 66 -8.42 -8.48 -20.64
CA ILE A 66 -9.14 -9.77 -20.58
C ILE A 66 -8.58 -10.63 -19.45
N ALA A 67 -7.26 -10.69 -19.27
CA ALA A 67 -6.62 -11.48 -18.23
C ALA A 67 -6.96 -10.96 -16.84
N ILE A 68 -6.96 -9.64 -16.62
CA ILE A 68 -7.39 -8.98 -15.37
C ILE A 68 -8.84 -9.38 -15.05
N TYR A 69 -9.74 -9.23 -16.02
CA TYR A 69 -11.15 -9.60 -15.83
C TYR A 69 -11.32 -11.06 -15.38
N HIS A 70 -10.66 -12.01 -16.07
CA HIS A 70 -10.74 -13.42 -15.72
C HIS A 70 -10.10 -13.75 -14.37
N PHE A 71 -8.99 -13.06 -14.05
CA PHE A 71 -8.31 -13.27 -12.77
C PHE A 71 -9.23 -12.90 -11.60
N TRP A 72 -9.80 -11.68 -11.61
CA TRP A 72 -10.67 -11.23 -10.52
C TRP A 72 -12.02 -11.97 -10.47
N ALA A 73 -12.55 -12.41 -11.62
CA ALA A 73 -13.71 -13.26 -11.64
C ALA A 73 -13.48 -14.64 -10.98
N ALA A 74 -12.23 -15.14 -11.04
CA ALA A 74 -11.84 -16.40 -10.41
C ALA A 74 -11.37 -16.25 -8.96
N ASN A 75 -11.09 -15.01 -8.49
CA ASN A 75 -10.61 -14.73 -7.16
C ASN A 75 -11.51 -13.67 -6.48
N PRO A 76 -12.72 -14.09 -6.04
CA PRO A 76 -13.63 -13.18 -5.36
C PRO A 76 -13.04 -12.67 -4.05
N PRO A 77 -13.37 -11.42 -3.64
CA PRO A 77 -12.86 -10.84 -2.40
C PRO A 77 -13.27 -11.68 -1.18
N PRO A 78 -12.35 -11.96 -0.26
CA PRO A 78 -12.69 -12.47 1.07
C PRO A 78 -13.33 -11.38 1.91
N GLY A 79 -14.06 -11.74 2.98
CA GLY A 79 -14.62 -10.76 3.92
C GLY A 79 -15.90 -10.08 3.44
N ASP A 80 -16.12 -8.84 3.92
CA ASP A 80 -17.38 -8.14 3.75
C ASP A 80 -17.19 -6.73 3.19
N PHE A 81 -18.25 -6.14 2.66
CA PHE A 81 -18.31 -4.77 2.17
C PHE A 81 -19.30 -3.95 2.97
N TYR A 82 -18.91 -2.74 3.31
CA TYR A 82 -19.80 -1.77 3.96
C TYR A 82 -19.78 -0.43 3.22
N SER A 83 -20.92 0.26 3.26
CA SER A 83 -21.00 1.58 2.64
C SER A 83 -20.54 2.65 3.63
N VAL A 84 -19.49 3.38 3.26
CA VAL A 84 -18.97 4.54 3.99
C VAL A 84 -19.05 5.74 3.05
N ASN A 85 -19.80 6.76 3.45
CA ASN A 85 -20.04 7.97 2.63
C ASN A 85 -20.55 7.67 1.20
N GLY A 86 -21.32 6.58 1.03
CA GLY A 86 -21.87 6.18 -0.27
C GLY A 86 -20.94 5.33 -1.13
N HIS A 87 -19.72 5.03 -0.67
CA HIS A 87 -18.73 4.18 -1.33
C HIS A 87 -18.57 2.86 -0.59
N ARG A 88 -18.27 1.78 -1.32
CA ARG A 88 -18.05 0.47 -0.72
C ARG A 88 -16.61 0.39 -0.20
N MET A 89 -16.46 0.02 1.04
CA MET A 89 -15.17 -0.31 1.64
C MET A 89 -15.14 -1.78 2.06
N HIS A 90 -14.03 -2.42 1.79
CA HIS A 90 -13.80 -3.83 2.06
C HIS A 90 -13.08 -4.03 3.40
N ILE A 91 -13.50 -5.07 4.14
CA ILE A 91 -12.90 -5.44 5.43
C ILE A 91 -12.91 -6.95 5.61
N ILE A 92 -11.83 -7.49 6.15
CA ILE A 92 -11.66 -8.92 6.46
C ILE A 92 -11.52 -9.05 7.98
N CYS A 93 -12.55 -9.55 8.65
CA CYS A 93 -12.51 -9.82 10.09
C CYS A 93 -12.45 -11.32 10.36
N THR A 94 -11.49 -11.75 11.18
CA THR A 94 -11.28 -13.14 11.58
C THR A 94 -11.14 -13.25 13.09
N GLY A 95 -11.38 -14.45 13.64
CA GLY A 95 -11.33 -14.68 15.08
C GLY A 95 -12.49 -14.09 15.86
N SER A 96 -12.40 -14.12 17.18
CA SER A 96 -13.40 -13.60 18.09
C SER A 96 -12.75 -13.14 19.40
N GLY A 97 -13.46 -12.29 20.16
CA GLY A 97 -12.98 -11.75 21.43
C GLY A 97 -12.75 -10.24 21.37
N SER A 98 -12.25 -9.69 22.49
CA SER A 98 -12.03 -8.26 22.71
C SER A 98 -10.70 -8.07 23.45
N PRO A 99 -9.96 -6.96 23.19
CA PRO A 99 -10.23 -5.94 22.17
C PRO A 99 -10.09 -6.47 20.76
N THR A 100 -10.72 -5.82 19.75
CA THR A 100 -10.47 -6.13 18.36
C THR A 100 -9.19 -5.44 17.89
N ILE A 101 -8.29 -6.17 17.24
CA ILE A 101 -7.15 -5.56 16.56
C ILE A 101 -7.63 -5.10 15.17
N VAL A 102 -7.36 -3.84 14.84
CA VAL A 102 -7.62 -3.28 13.51
C VAL A 102 -6.27 -2.98 12.86
N LEU A 103 -6.04 -3.60 11.71
CA LEU A 103 -4.78 -3.55 10.98
C LEU A 103 -4.84 -2.50 9.88
N GLU A 104 -3.96 -1.49 9.97
CA GLU A 104 -3.81 -0.40 9.03
C GLU A 104 -2.57 -0.60 8.17
N SER A 105 -2.74 -0.67 6.86
CA SER A 105 -1.69 -1.03 5.91
C SER A 105 -0.77 0.15 5.57
N GLY A 106 0.44 -0.13 5.13
CA GLY A 106 1.40 0.85 4.64
C GLY A 106 0.99 1.46 3.29
N LEU A 107 1.78 2.42 2.81
CA LEU A 107 1.59 3.05 1.50
C LEU A 107 1.64 2.00 0.39
N GLY A 108 0.65 2.00 -0.49
CA GLY A 108 0.58 1.08 -1.62
C GLY A 108 0.18 -0.35 -1.27
N ASN A 109 -0.22 -0.60 -0.02
CA ASN A 109 -0.63 -1.93 0.44
C ASN A 109 -2.11 -1.96 0.80
N ASP A 110 -2.75 -3.08 0.53
CA ASP A 110 -4.11 -3.42 0.91
C ASP A 110 -4.14 -4.35 2.15
N ALA A 111 -5.31 -4.89 2.49
CA ALA A 111 -5.51 -5.79 3.62
C ALA A 111 -4.67 -7.08 3.54
N LEU A 112 -4.31 -7.54 2.35
CA LEU A 112 -3.61 -8.80 2.13
C LEU A 112 -2.16 -8.79 2.65
N ILE A 113 -1.56 -7.61 2.86
CA ILE A 113 -0.22 -7.49 3.45
C ILE A 113 -0.12 -8.14 4.83
N TRP A 114 -1.24 -8.24 5.53
CA TRP A 114 -1.36 -8.85 6.86
C TRP A 114 -1.63 -10.36 6.83
N GLY A 115 -1.71 -10.97 5.64
CA GLY A 115 -2.07 -12.37 5.45
C GLY A 115 -1.17 -13.36 6.21
N GLY A 116 0.09 -13.00 6.46
CA GLY A 116 1.01 -13.81 7.28
C GLY A 116 0.66 -13.81 8.77
N VAL A 117 0.30 -12.67 9.33
CA VAL A 117 0.14 -12.50 10.79
C VAL A 117 -1.32 -12.52 11.25
N GLN A 118 -2.26 -12.05 10.45
CA GLN A 118 -3.68 -11.99 10.84
C GLN A 118 -4.27 -13.35 11.25
N PRO A 119 -4.04 -14.48 10.54
CA PRO A 119 -4.59 -15.78 10.94
C PRO A 119 -4.06 -16.26 12.30
N ILE A 120 -2.87 -15.85 12.69
CA ILE A 120 -2.25 -16.22 13.98
C ILE A 120 -2.78 -15.35 15.09
N LEU A 121 -2.81 -14.03 14.90
CA LEU A 121 -3.37 -13.09 15.86
C LEU A 121 -4.85 -13.36 16.13
N SER A 122 -5.59 -13.83 15.14
CA SER A 122 -7.01 -14.17 15.25
C SER A 122 -7.32 -15.36 16.17
N LYS A 123 -6.31 -16.13 16.55
CA LYS A 123 -6.45 -17.18 17.58
C LYS A 123 -6.58 -16.59 19.00
N THR A 124 -6.10 -15.37 19.20
CA THR A 124 -6.12 -14.70 20.52
C THR A 124 -7.30 -13.75 20.67
N THR A 125 -7.69 -13.06 19.61
CA THR A 125 -8.76 -12.08 19.61
C THR A 125 -9.35 -11.90 18.22
N ARG A 126 -10.41 -11.07 18.08
CA ARG A 126 -10.90 -10.66 16.76
C ARG A 126 -9.89 -9.73 16.11
N VAL A 127 -9.59 -9.96 14.84
CA VAL A 127 -8.65 -9.16 14.03
C VAL A 127 -9.32 -8.76 12.73
N CYS A 128 -9.28 -7.49 12.39
CA CYS A 128 -9.82 -6.94 11.15
C CYS A 128 -8.73 -6.20 10.40
N SER A 129 -8.49 -6.58 9.14
CA SER A 129 -7.76 -5.78 8.16
C SER A 129 -8.74 -5.20 7.15
N TYR A 130 -8.41 -4.10 6.52
CA TYR A 130 -9.30 -3.46 5.56
C TYR A 130 -8.51 -2.81 4.42
N ASP A 131 -9.20 -2.57 3.33
CA ASP A 131 -8.67 -1.82 2.20
C ASP A 131 -9.08 -0.36 2.33
N ARG A 132 -8.09 0.56 2.39
CA ARG A 132 -8.39 1.98 2.26
C ARG A 132 -9.05 2.27 0.92
N ALA A 133 -9.78 3.37 0.84
CA ALA A 133 -10.44 3.76 -0.40
C ALA A 133 -9.46 3.80 -1.58
N GLY A 134 -9.81 3.10 -2.65
CA GLY A 134 -8.99 2.94 -3.85
C GLY A 134 -7.96 1.83 -3.80
N PHE A 135 -7.78 1.13 -2.68
CA PHE A 135 -6.89 -0.03 -2.58
C PHE A 135 -7.70 -1.33 -2.58
N GLY A 136 -7.05 -2.41 -3.02
CA GLY A 136 -7.64 -3.75 -3.02
C GLY A 136 -9.03 -3.78 -3.66
N TRP A 137 -10.03 -4.10 -2.87
CA TRP A 137 -11.42 -4.20 -3.33
C TRP A 137 -12.31 -3.00 -2.92
N SER A 138 -11.76 -2.00 -2.23
CA SER A 138 -12.50 -0.78 -1.88
C SER A 138 -12.66 0.13 -3.08
N ASP A 139 -13.83 0.78 -3.17
CA ASP A 139 -14.07 1.80 -4.19
C ASP A 139 -13.12 2.99 -3.98
N ALA A 140 -12.66 3.62 -5.06
CA ALA A 140 -11.86 4.83 -4.96
C ALA A 140 -12.69 6.03 -4.46
N LEU A 141 -12.02 6.90 -3.74
CA LEU A 141 -12.56 8.18 -3.30
C LEU A 141 -11.68 9.31 -3.86
N PRO A 142 -12.26 10.49 -4.13
CA PRO A 142 -11.45 11.60 -4.61
C PRO A 142 -10.44 12.06 -3.56
N ALA A 143 -9.34 12.64 -4.04
CA ALA A 143 -8.37 13.32 -3.18
C ALA A 143 -9.02 14.50 -2.43
N PRO A 144 -8.48 14.93 -1.28
CA PRO A 144 -7.19 14.47 -0.74
C PRO A 144 -7.27 13.14 0.00
N ARG A 145 -6.16 12.39 -0.01
CA ARG A 145 -6.00 11.12 0.73
C ARG A 145 -5.09 11.35 1.95
N ASP A 146 -5.46 12.29 2.79
CA ASP A 146 -4.75 12.69 4.00
C ASP A 146 -5.22 11.93 5.24
N ALA A 147 -4.54 12.14 6.38
CA ALA A 147 -4.80 11.43 7.61
C ALA A 147 -6.24 11.67 8.13
N ASP A 148 -6.73 12.91 8.01
CA ASP A 148 -8.08 13.30 8.43
C ASP A 148 -9.15 12.48 7.72
N HIS A 149 -9.06 12.35 6.40
CA HIS A 149 -10.01 11.59 5.59
C HIS A 149 -9.91 10.09 5.87
N ILE A 150 -8.68 9.54 5.91
CA ILE A 150 -8.45 8.12 6.17
C ILE A 150 -8.96 7.71 7.55
N ALA A 151 -8.69 8.49 8.60
CA ALA A 151 -9.18 8.21 9.94
C ALA A 151 -10.72 8.27 10.03
N ALA A 152 -11.34 9.25 9.35
CA ALA A 152 -12.80 9.37 9.32
C ALA A 152 -13.47 8.20 8.56
N GLU A 153 -12.87 7.76 7.45
CA GLU A 153 -13.34 6.60 6.68
C GLU A 153 -13.23 5.31 7.49
N LEU A 154 -12.08 5.09 8.15
CA LEU A 154 -11.89 3.95 9.04
C LEU A 154 -12.93 3.95 10.16
N HIS A 155 -13.14 5.09 10.81
CA HIS A 155 -14.16 5.19 11.87
C HIS A 155 -15.55 4.84 11.33
N GLY A 156 -15.95 5.38 10.18
CA GLY A 156 -17.21 5.05 9.51
C GLY A 156 -17.33 3.57 9.17
N LEU A 157 -16.25 2.96 8.66
CA LEU A 157 -16.19 1.53 8.33
C LEU A 157 -16.40 0.67 9.57
N LEU A 158 -15.69 0.96 10.67
CA LEU A 158 -15.80 0.21 11.92
C LEU A 158 -17.21 0.28 12.50
N LEU A 159 -17.86 1.44 12.45
CA LEU A 159 -19.26 1.59 12.87
C LEU A 159 -20.20 0.71 12.03
N GLN A 160 -20.09 0.74 10.70
CA GLN A 160 -20.90 -0.06 9.80
C GLN A 160 -20.65 -1.57 9.96
N ALA A 161 -19.39 -1.96 10.17
CA ALA A 161 -18.97 -3.35 10.41
C ALA A 161 -19.29 -3.84 11.84
N LYS A 162 -19.94 -3.00 12.68
CA LYS A 162 -20.25 -3.27 14.07
C LYS A 162 -19.02 -3.65 14.91
N VAL A 163 -17.90 -3.01 14.64
CA VAL A 163 -16.68 -3.05 15.45
C VAL A 163 -16.74 -1.87 16.42
N THR A 164 -17.62 -1.98 17.43
CA THR A 164 -17.95 -0.87 18.35
C THR A 164 -17.39 -1.08 19.76
N GLY A 165 -16.73 -2.19 20.02
CA GLY A 165 -16.08 -2.49 21.31
C GLY A 165 -14.67 -1.90 21.39
N PRO A 166 -13.92 -2.24 22.46
CA PRO A 166 -12.53 -1.82 22.59
C PRO A 166 -11.68 -2.30 21.40
N ILE A 167 -10.86 -1.37 20.84
CA ILE A 167 -9.99 -1.65 19.72
C ILE A 167 -8.52 -1.37 20.06
N VAL A 168 -7.63 -2.10 19.42
CA VAL A 168 -6.21 -1.82 19.29
C VAL A 168 -5.92 -1.54 17.82
N LEU A 169 -5.39 -0.36 17.52
CA LEU A 169 -4.94 -0.05 16.15
C LEU A 169 -3.49 -0.50 15.99
N MET A 170 -3.21 -1.24 14.91
CA MET A 170 -1.88 -1.68 14.53
C MET A 170 -1.56 -1.21 13.13
N GLY A 171 -0.57 -0.31 13.00
CA GLY A 171 -0.25 0.35 11.73
C GLY A 171 1.17 0.14 11.27
N HIS A 172 1.34 -0.17 9.97
CA HIS A 172 2.64 -0.30 9.32
C HIS A 172 2.99 0.96 8.53
N SER A 173 4.26 1.40 8.63
CA SER A 173 4.79 2.48 7.78
C SER A 173 3.96 3.77 7.90
N ILE A 174 3.45 4.32 6.77
CA ILE A 174 2.63 5.54 6.74
C ILE A 174 1.42 5.46 7.68
N ALA A 175 0.89 4.28 7.93
CA ALA A 175 -0.19 4.07 8.87
C ALA A 175 0.14 4.52 10.30
N GLY A 176 1.42 4.65 10.66
CA GLY A 176 1.84 5.28 11.91
C GLY A 176 1.30 6.70 12.08
N ILE A 177 1.12 7.45 10.99
CA ILE A 177 0.48 8.77 10.97
C ILE A 177 -1.04 8.61 11.09
N TYR A 178 -1.65 7.70 10.33
CA TYR A 178 -3.11 7.53 10.28
C TYR A 178 -3.70 7.04 11.61
N ILE A 179 -3.05 6.06 12.28
CA ILE A 179 -3.51 5.58 13.59
C ILE A 179 -3.33 6.61 14.71
N ARG A 180 -2.39 7.56 14.57
CA ARG A 180 -2.24 8.70 15.49
C ARG A 180 -3.37 9.70 15.30
N ASP A 181 -3.74 9.98 14.05
CA ASP A 181 -4.89 10.85 13.78
C ASP A 181 -6.17 10.25 14.32
N TYR A 182 -6.41 8.95 14.04
CA TYR A 182 -7.55 8.23 14.59
C TYR A 182 -7.58 8.29 16.12
N ALA A 183 -6.43 8.04 16.79
CA ALA A 183 -6.33 8.07 18.24
C ALA A 183 -6.65 9.45 18.85
N THR A 184 -6.43 10.51 18.11
CA THR A 184 -6.73 11.88 18.52
C THR A 184 -8.20 12.22 18.32
N ARG A 185 -8.81 11.78 17.22
CA ARG A 185 -10.18 12.12 16.83
C ARG A 185 -11.25 11.21 17.45
N TYR A 186 -10.91 9.93 17.61
CA TYR A 186 -11.87 8.88 18.03
C TYR A 186 -11.30 8.03 19.17
N PRO A 187 -10.98 8.64 20.33
CA PRO A 187 -10.30 7.94 21.43
C PRO A 187 -11.20 6.99 22.23
N GLU A 188 -12.52 7.06 22.10
CA GLU A 188 -13.48 6.52 23.07
C GLU A 188 -13.37 5.00 23.28
N ASN A 189 -13.07 4.26 22.21
CA ASN A 189 -12.93 2.79 22.24
C ASN A 189 -11.49 2.31 22.05
N LEU A 190 -10.54 3.23 21.98
CA LEU A 190 -9.15 2.90 21.74
C LEU A 190 -8.47 2.49 23.07
N VAL A 191 -7.95 1.26 23.11
CA VAL A 191 -7.30 0.71 24.31
C VAL A 191 -5.82 0.39 24.11
N GLY A 192 -5.26 0.59 22.93
CA GLY A 192 -3.85 0.43 22.64
C GLY A 192 -3.48 0.77 21.22
N LEU A 193 -2.20 1.06 20.99
CA LEU A 193 -1.59 1.28 19.67
C LEU A 193 -0.41 0.33 19.47
N VAL A 194 -0.26 -0.15 18.24
CA VAL A 194 0.90 -0.92 17.81
C VAL A 194 1.49 -0.29 16.56
N PHE A 195 2.72 0.15 16.63
CA PHE A 195 3.46 0.69 15.47
C PHE A 195 4.37 -0.40 14.92
N VAL A 196 4.30 -0.65 13.62
CA VAL A 196 5.18 -1.59 12.91
C VAL A 196 6.01 -0.78 11.93
N ASP A 197 7.20 -0.39 12.38
CA ASP A 197 8.12 0.53 11.69
C ASP A 197 7.40 1.80 11.17
N GLY A 198 6.58 2.38 12.06
CA GLY A 198 5.61 3.42 11.72
C GLY A 198 6.24 4.77 11.40
N SER A 199 5.70 5.44 10.39
CA SER A 199 6.02 6.83 10.06
C SER A 199 5.60 7.77 11.19
N THR A 200 6.30 8.90 11.28
CA THR A 200 6.03 9.95 12.27
C THR A 200 5.65 11.26 11.57
N PRO A 201 4.85 12.12 12.20
CA PRO A 201 4.57 13.45 11.68
C PRO A 201 5.85 14.22 11.35
N LEU A 202 5.79 15.06 10.32
CA LEU A 202 6.88 15.94 9.90
C LEU A 202 8.20 15.22 9.54
N GLN A 203 8.14 13.90 9.29
CA GLN A 203 9.31 13.15 8.82
C GLN A 203 9.90 13.74 7.53
N ASP A 204 9.05 14.30 6.66
CA ASP A 204 9.47 14.90 5.39
C ASP A 204 10.16 16.26 5.57
N GLU A 205 10.08 16.86 6.74
CA GLU A 205 10.83 18.06 7.09
C GLU A 205 12.28 17.74 7.51
N ASN A 206 12.56 16.47 7.83
CA ASN A 206 13.92 16.03 8.12
C ASN A 206 14.82 16.27 6.89
N PRO A 207 15.97 16.95 7.03
CA PRO A 207 16.82 17.31 5.89
C PRO A 207 17.28 16.12 5.04
N VAL A 208 17.55 14.97 5.67
CA VAL A 208 17.99 13.74 4.97
C VAL A 208 16.84 13.16 4.15
N MET A 209 15.64 13.06 4.74
CA MET A 209 14.44 12.56 4.07
C MET A 209 14.03 13.48 2.92
N LYS A 210 14.07 14.80 3.15
CA LYS A 210 13.77 15.81 2.13
C LYS A 210 14.76 15.75 0.96
N ALA A 211 16.05 15.56 1.23
CA ALA A 211 17.07 15.40 0.19
C ALA A 211 16.87 14.11 -0.62
N ALA A 212 16.39 13.04 -0.02
CA ALA A 212 16.05 11.82 -0.72
C ALA A 212 14.81 12.03 -1.61
N ALA A 213 13.75 12.64 -1.08
CA ALA A 213 12.52 12.94 -1.81
C ALA A 213 12.76 13.86 -3.02
N SER A 214 13.68 14.82 -2.94
CA SER A 214 14.00 15.74 -4.03
C SER A 214 14.61 15.08 -5.28
N LYS A 215 15.05 13.84 -5.18
CA LYS A 215 15.60 13.05 -6.29
C LYS A 215 14.51 12.27 -7.06
N VAL A 216 13.30 12.22 -6.54
CA VAL A 216 12.18 11.53 -7.18
C VAL A 216 11.63 12.42 -8.29
N PRO A 217 11.36 11.88 -9.50
CA PRO A 217 10.67 12.62 -10.56
C PRO A 217 9.30 13.14 -10.07
N PRO A 218 8.72 14.17 -10.75
CA PRO A 218 7.36 14.61 -10.43
C PRO A 218 6.37 13.44 -10.38
N LEU A 219 5.60 13.34 -9.30
CA LEU A 219 4.72 12.18 -9.05
C LEU A 219 3.78 11.91 -10.21
N TRP A 220 3.16 12.94 -10.80
CA TRP A 220 2.28 12.78 -11.96
C TRP A 220 2.96 12.12 -13.17
N ALA A 221 4.26 12.42 -13.38
CA ALA A 221 5.00 11.85 -14.50
C ALA A 221 5.35 10.39 -14.26
N LEU A 222 5.70 10.06 -13.02
CA LEU A 222 5.95 8.69 -12.58
C LEU A 222 4.67 7.85 -12.64
N GLU A 223 3.56 8.38 -12.16
CA GLU A 223 2.25 7.75 -12.25
C GLU A 223 1.87 7.44 -13.70
N LEU A 224 1.95 8.45 -14.59
CA LEU A 224 1.64 8.27 -16.01
C LEU A 224 2.55 7.22 -16.65
N LEU A 225 3.84 7.21 -16.31
CA LEU A 225 4.79 6.23 -16.84
C LEU A 225 4.41 4.80 -16.40
N ILE A 226 4.14 4.60 -15.13
CA ILE A 226 3.78 3.29 -14.57
C ILE A 226 2.45 2.83 -15.15
N LYS A 227 1.41 3.66 -15.14
CA LYS A 227 0.12 3.36 -15.76
C LYS A 227 0.26 2.96 -17.22
N SER A 228 1.00 3.75 -17.99
CA SER A 228 1.22 3.46 -19.40
C SER A 228 1.94 2.13 -19.61
N ALA A 229 3.02 1.89 -18.87
CA ALA A 229 3.83 0.68 -18.99
C ALA A 229 3.01 -0.59 -18.71
N PHE A 230 2.31 -0.65 -17.58
CA PHE A 230 1.52 -1.82 -17.20
C PHE A 230 0.28 -2.00 -18.07
N SER A 231 -0.38 -0.90 -18.47
CA SER A 231 -1.54 -0.96 -19.36
C SER A 231 -1.24 -1.48 -20.76
N THR A 232 0.03 -1.46 -21.21
CA THR A 232 0.43 -2.14 -22.46
C THR A 232 0.26 -3.65 -22.41
N GLY A 233 0.24 -4.26 -21.21
CA GLY A 233 0.24 -5.71 -21.01
C GLY A 233 1.58 -6.40 -21.29
N ILE A 234 2.62 -5.64 -21.69
CA ILE A 234 3.95 -6.20 -21.93
C ILE A 234 4.52 -6.87 -20.67
N PRO A 235 4.43 -6.28 -19.44
CA PRO A 235 4.86 -6.95 -18.21
C PRO A 235 4.20 -8.32 -18.01
N ARG A 236 2.91 -8.45 -18.35
CA ARG A 236 2.18 -9.73 -18.29
C ARG A 236 2.72 -10.74 -19.30
N LEU A 237 2.96 -10.33 -20.54
CA LEU A 237 3.56 -11.21 -21.55
C LEU A 237 4.97 -11.66 -21.17
N MET A 238 5.71 -10.84 -20.42
CA MET A 238 7.01 -11.19 -19.84
C MET A 238 6.92 -12.10 -18.60
N GLY A 239 5.70 -12.49 -18.19
CA GLY A 239 5.47 -13.36 -17.04
C GLY A 239 5.65 -12.68 -15.68
N GLN A 240 5.75 -11.35 -15.62
CA GLN A 240 5.90 -10.63 -14.34
C GLN A 240 4.67 -10.79 -13.45
N CYS A 241 3.48 -10.70 -14.03
CA CYS A 241 2.21 -10.82 -13.30
C CYS A 241 1.92 -12.24 -12.75
N SER A 242 2.70 -13.24 -13.14
CA SER A 242 2.55 -14.60 -12.65
C SER A 242 3.45 -14.93 -11.45
N LYS A 243 4.34 -14.02 -11.08
CA LYS A 243 5.29 -14.22 -9.98
C LYS A 243 4.68 -13.64 -8.70
N PRO A 244 4.44 -14.47 -7.66
CA PRO A 244 3.97 -13.92 -6.39
C PRO A 244 5.02 -12.97 -5.81
N ILE A 245 4.58 -11.95 -5.11
CA ILE A 245 5.48 -11.08 -4.35
C ILE A 245 6.05 -11.90 -3.19
N ASN A 246 7.37 -11.84 -3.03
CA ASN A 246 8.06 -12.55 -1.95
C ASN A 246 7.63 -12.01 -0.58
N GLY A 247 7.58 -12.88 0.42
CA GLY A 247 7.21 -12.53 1.79
C GLY A 247 5.73 -12.69 2.11
N PHE A 248 4.88 -12.86 1.10
CA PHE A 248 3.47 -13.22 1.27
C PHE A 248 3.27 -14.73 1.18
N ASP A 249 2.13 -15.22 1.69
CA ASP A 249 1.68 -16.54 1.27
C ASP A 249 1.44 -16.56 -0.26
N ALA A 250 1.51 -17.74 -0.86
CA ALA A 250 1.51 -17.86 -2.33
C ALA A 250 0.21 -17.33 -2.98
N HIS A 251 -0.93 -17.35 -2.28
CA HIS A 251 -2.19 -16.83 -2.78
C HIS A 251 -2.23 -15.31 -2.67
N ALA A 252 -1.97 -14.75 -1.48
CA ALA A 252 -1.93 -13.31 -1.26
C ALA A 252 -0.87 -12.63 -2.15
N GLY A 253 0.32 -13.23 -2.31
CA GLY A 253 1.34 -12.70 -3.21
C GLY A 253 0.95 -12.66 -4.68
N LYS A 254 0.08 -13.57 -5.13
CA LYS A 254 -0.50 -13.52 -6.49
C LYS A 254 -1.53 -12.41 -6.63
N LEU A 255 -2.40 -12.24 -5.64
CA LEU A 255 -3.41 -11.17 -5.64
C LEU A 255 -2.74 -9.80 -5.66
N GLN A 256 -1.73 -9.59 -4.81
CA GLN A 256 -0.93 -8.36 -4.77
C GLN A 256 -0.20 -8.08 -6.10
N MET A 257 0.39 -9.09 -6.73
CA MET A 257 1.05 -8.90 -8.03
C MET A 257 0.04 -8.58 -9.13
N GLU A 258 -1.17 -9.14 -9.08
CA GLU A 258 -2.21 -8.82 -10.05
C GLU A 258 -2.71 -7.38 -9.87
N ASP A 259 -2.80 -6.89 -8.64
CA ASP A 259 -3.14 -5.50 -8.35
C ASP A 259 -2.13 -4.53 -8.98
N VAL A 260 -0.83 -4.80 -8.83
CA VAL A 260 0.23 -4.06 -9.54
C VAL A 260 0.05 -4.13 -11.06
N CYS A 261 -0.27 -5.30 -11.59
CA CYS A 261 -0.38 -5.54 -13.05
C CYS A 261 -1.61 -4.91 -13.70
N GLN A 262 -2.63 -4.59 -12.94
CA GLN A 262 -3.78 -3.82 -13.46
C GLN A 262 -3.50 -2.30 -13.53
N ALA A 263 -2.33 -1.85 -13.08
CA ALA A 263 -1.91 -0.44 -13.09
C ALA A 263 -2.78 0.49 -12.23
N HIS A 264 -3.41 -0.05 -11.20
CA HIS A 264 -4.24 0.70 -10.26
C HIS A 264 -3.36 1.39 -9.22
N VAL A 265 -2.60 2.38 -9.66
CA VAL A 265 -1.59 3.06 -8.84
C VAL A 265 -1.98 4.47 -8.38
N SER A 266 -3.08 5.04 -8.91
CA SER A 266 -3.51 6.40 -8.52
C SER A 266 -3.66 6.58 -7.02
N PRO A 267 -4.30 5.68 -6.28
CA PRO A 267 -4.45 5.85 -4.83
C PRO A 267 -3.12 5.97 -4.09
N ILE A 268 -2.07 5.28 -4.59
CA ILE A 268 -0.72 5.39 -4.03
C ILE A 268 -0.19 6.81 -4.21
N PHE A 269 -0.36 7.39 -5.41
CA PHE A 269 0.11 8.74 -5.72
C PHE A 269 -0.70 9.81 -4.99
N ASP A 270 -2.01 9.62 -4.82
CA ASP A 270 -2.88 10.51 -4.04
C ASP A 270 -2.48 10.54 -2.56
N GLU A 271 -2.14 9.38 -1.97
CA GLU A 271 -1.60 9.31 -0.61
C GLU A 271 -0.20 9.94 -0.54
N MET A 272 0.69 9.67 -1.51
CA MET A 272 2.02 10.28 -1.55
C MET A 272 1.97 11.81 -1.63
N ASP A 273 1.05 12.37 -2.43
CA ASP A 273 0.85 13.82 -2.53
C ASP A 273 0.31 14.42 -1.22
N SER A 274 -0.41 13.60 -0.44
CA SER A 274 -1.01 14.00 0.84
C SER A 274 -0.12 13.77 2.06
N VAL A 275 1.06 13.13 1.94
CA VAL A 275 1.93 12.77 3.08
C VAL A 275 2.31 13.99 3.94
N ASN A 276 2.73 15.07 3.29
CA ASN A 276 3.12 16.30 4.00
C ASN A 276 1.92 16.89 4.77
N ARG A 277 0.72 16.95 4.16
CA ARG A 277 -0.50 17.39 4.82
C ARG A 277 -0.82 16.51 6.02
N SER A 278 -0.83 15.19 5.84
CA SER A 278 -1.06 14.21 6.90
C SER A 278 -0.09 14.38 8.08
N GLY A 279 1.18 14.70 7.77
CA GLY A 279 2.19 15.02 8.79
C GLY A 279 1.83 16.27 9.59
N HIS A 280 1.35 17.33 8.95
CA HIS A 280 0.92 18.56 9.64
C HIS A 280 -0.36 18.35 10.46
N GLU A 281 -1.35 17.63 9.95
CA GLU A 281 -2.59 17.28 10.68
C GLU A 281 -2.28 16.54 11.98
N THR A 282 -1.27 15.68 11.98
CA THR A 282 -0.90 14.84 13.11
C THR A 282 0.28 15.37 13.94
N ALA A 283 0.84 16.53 13.59
CA ALA A 283 2.03 17.09 14.26
C ALA A 283 1.86 17.26 15.78
N HIS A 284 0.64 17.53 16.22
CA HIS A 284 0.30 17.73 17.64
C HIS A 284 -0.49 16.56 18.24
N SER A 285 -0.55 15.39 17.57
CA SER A 285 -1.20 14.19 18.07
C SER A 285 -0.42 13.58 19.24
N GLY A 286 -1.12 13.31 20.36
CA GLY A 286 -0.51 12.86 21.61
C GLY A 286 0.05 14.01 22.48
N PRO A 287 0.66 13.70 23.66
CA PRO A 287 0.73 12.35 24.23
C PRO A 287 -0.63 11.79 24.66
N TYR A 288 -0.76 10.46 24.65
CA TYR A 288 -2.00 9.73 24.94
C TYR A 288 -2.06 9.23 26.41
N GLY A 289 -1.40 9.92 27.31
CA GLY A 289 -1.41 9.60 28.75
C GLY A 289 -0.80 8.23 29.06
N SER A 290 -1.62 7.30 29.55
CA SER A 290 -1.22 5.93 29.88
C SER A 290 -1.76 4.88 28.90
N LEU A 291 -2.16 5.26 27.71
CA LEU A 291 -2.57 4.32 26.66
C LEU A 291 -1.41 3.35 26.35
N PRO A 292 -1.59 2.03 26.45
CA PRO A 292 -0.53 1.08 26.09
C PRO A 292 -0.07 1.24 24.64
N ILE A 293 1.24 1.31 24.43
CA ILE A 293 1.83 1.43 23.08
C ILE A 293 2.95 0.41 22.92
N LEU A 294 2.86 -0.40 21.88
CA LEU A 294 3.91 -1.32 21.45
C LEU A 294 4.51 -0.84 20.12
N ILE A 295 5.82 -0.77 20.04
CA ILE A 295 6.54 -0.26 18.86
C ILE A 295 7.49 -1.33 18.40
N PHE A 296 7.29 -1.84 17.19
CA PHE A 296 8.28 -2.61 16.46
C PHE A 296 9.03 -1.69 15.51
N SER A 297 10.34 -1.76 15.48
CA SER A 297 11.17 -1.02 14.55
C SER A 297 12.19 -1.93 13.87
N ARG A 298 12.50 -1.66 12.61
CA ARG A 298 13.51 -2.39 11.85
C ARG A 298 14.89 -2.26 12.50
N ASP A 299 15.76 -3.20 12.16
CA ASP A 299 17.19 -3.15 12.53
C ASP A 299 17.95 -2.26 11.55
N THR A 300 18.21 -1.03 11.96
CA THR A 300 18.99 -0.08 11.14
C THR A 300 20.49 -0.44 11.08
N ASN A 301 20.98 -1.28 12.02
CA ASN A 301 22.37 -1.72 12.02
C ASN A 301 22.65 -2.82 10.98
N GLY A 302 21.61 -3.50 10.45
CA GLY A 302 21.72 -4.53 9.41
C GLY A 302 21.81 -3.98 7.99
N LEU A 303 21.39 -2.74 7.74
CA LEU A 303 21.52 -2.04 6.46
C LEU A 303 22.85 -1.28 6.44
N ALA A 304 23.96 -2.00 6.18
CA ALA A 304 25.30 -1.48 5.91
C ALA A 304 25.63 -0.19 6.73
N ALA A 305 25.94 -0.36 7.99
CA ALA A 305 26.70 0.64 8.72
C ALA A 305 28.07 0.79 8.03
N SER A 306 28.12 1.59 6.97
CA SER A 306 29.35 1.87 6.24
C SER A 306 30.19 2.95 6.89
N THR A 307 29.63 3.66 7.89
CA THR A 307 30.38 4.69 8.64
C THR A 307 29.90 4.81 10.10
N PRO A 308 30.75 5.26 11.04
CA PRO A 308 30.36 5.57 12.42
C PRO A 308 29.32 6.69 12.55
N GLU A 309 29.06 7.45 11.50
CA GLU A 309 28.05 8.51 11.42
C GLU A 309 26.61 7.94 11.25
N ASP A 310 26.46 6.68 10.84
CA ASP A 310 25.16 6.01 10.69
C ASP A 310 24.45 5.70 12.03
N SER A 311 25.09 5.95 13.17
CA SER A 311 24.48 5.89 14.50
C SER A 311 23.38 6.95 14.74
N GLN A 312 23.24 7.91 13.82
CA GLN A 312 22.20 8.95 13.82
C GLN A 312 21.20 8.76 12.69
N ASP A 313 20.82 7.52 12.35
CA ASP A 313 19.73 7.29 11.40
C ASP A 313 18.46 8.04 11.89
N PRO A 314 17.98 9.03 11.13
CA PRO A 314 16.80 9.81 11.52
C PRO A 314 15.58 8.92 11.76
N TRP A 315 15.45 7.81 11.04
CA TRP A 315 14.38 6.85 11.22
C TRP A 315 14.44 6.19 12.60
N ASN A 316 15.63 5.75 13.02
CA ASN A 316 15.82 5.16 14.35
C ASN A 316 15.44 6.13 15.47
N GLN A 317 15.82 7.41 15.34
CA GLN A 317 15.45 8.46 16.29
C GLN A 317 13.93 8.68 16.32
N MET A 318 13.26 8.71 15.15
CA MET A 318 11.80 8.84 15.08
C MET A 318 11.09 7.67 15.76
N GLN A 319 11.60 6.44 15.59
CA GLN A 319 11.04 5.27 16.29
C GLN A 319 11.23 5.36 17.82
N GLU A 320 12.36 5.90 18.27
CA GLU A 320 12.59 6.13 19.70
C GLU A 320 11.64 7.20 20.26
N ASP A 321 11.38 8.24 19.49
CA ASP A 321 10.46 9.32 19.87
C ASP A 321 9.00 8.88 20.00
N LEU A 322 8.59 7.82 19.31
CA LEU A 322 7.25 7.23 19.48
C LEU A 322 6.99 6.79 20.94
N LYS A 323 8.02 6.45 21.72
CA LYS A 323 7.85 6.12 23.13
C LYS A 323 7.31 7.29 23.96
N LYS A 324 7.58 8.52 23.54
CA LYS A 324 7.10 9.74 24.22
C LYS A 324 5.58 9.92 24.13
N LEU A 325 4.90 9.17 23.26
CA LEU A 325 3.45 9.23 23.09
C LEU A 325 2.68 8.70 24.30
N SER A 326 3.29 7.85 25.14
CA SER A 326 2.65 7.30 26.34
C SER A 326 3.64 6.98 27.43
N THR A 327 3.19 7.07 28.69
CA THR A 327 3.95 6.57 29.84
C THR A 327 4.03 5.04 29.87
N ARG A 328 3.20 4.35 29.10
CA ARG A 328 3.15 2.89 28.94
C ARG A 328 3.50 2.49 27.52
N SER A 329 4.66 2.91 27.06
CA SER A 329 5.19 2.55 25.74
C SER A 329 6.40 1.62 25.89
N ARG A 330 6.60 0.74 24.92
CA ARG A 330 7.76 -0.14 24.84
C ARG A 330 8.16 -0.32 23.38
N ARG A 331 9.48 -0.32 23.09
CA ARG A 331 10.01 -0.52 21.75
C ARG A 331 10.80 -1.81 21.65
N ILE A 332 10.57 -2.53 20.55
CA ILE A 332 11.29 -3.75 20.18
C ILE A 332 11.98 -3.51 18.82
N ILE A 333 13.30 -3.59 18.80
CA ILE A 333 14.09 -3.59 17.57
C ILE A 333 14.09 -5.01 17.02
N ALA A 334 13.50 -5.24 15.86
CA ALA A 334 13.44 -6.52 15.18
C ALA A 334 14.75 -6.77 14.45
N LYS A 335 15.68 -7.48 15.10
CA LYS A 335 17.03 -7.72 14.59
C LYS A 335 16.99 -8.44 13.24
N GLY A 336 17.73 -7.87 12.28
CA GLY A 336 17.86 -8.43 10.92
C GLY A 336 16.61 -8.21 10.02
N SER A 337 15.60 -7.46 10.49
CA SER A 337 14.44 -7.15 9.64
C SER A 337 14.68 -5.97 8.73
N SER A 338 13.99 -5.95 7.59
CA SER A 338 13.76 -4.76 6.78
C SER A 338 12.59 -3.94 7.34
N HIS A 339 12.10 -3.01 6.52
CA HIS A 339 10.90 -2.20 6.82
C HIS A 339 9.61 -3.05 7.01
N TYR A 340 9.56 -4.23 6.43
CA TYR A 340 8.40 -5.14 6.47
C TYR A 340 8.52 -6.17 7.60
N ILE A 341 8.56 -5.70 8.86
CA ILE A 341 8.75 -6.57 10.05
C ILE A 341 7.70 -7.69 10.13
N HIS A 342 6.46 -7.39 9.78
CA HIS A 342 5.35 -8.37 9.77
C HIS A 342 5.49 -9.45 8.69
N ILE A 343 6.48 -9.31 7.80
CA ILE A 343 6.88 -10.32 6.82
C ILE A 343 8.19 -10.97 7.25
N ASP A 344 9.23 -10.16 7.53
CA ASP A 344 10.60 -10.66 7.77
C ASP A 344 10.74 -11.32 9.14
N ARG A 345 10.02 -10.82 10.14
CA ARG A 345 10.07 -11.22 11.54
C ARG A 345 8.66 -11.39 12.11
N ALA A 346 7.79 -12.05 11.33
CA ALA A 346 6.40 -12.31 11.72
C ALA A 346 6.30 -12.96 13.11
N GLU A 347 7.25 -13.83 13.47
CA GLU A 347 7.29 -14.52 14.77
C GLU A 347 7.39 -13.54 15.97
N LEU A 348 8.00 -12.36 15.79
CA LEU A 348 8.01 -11.35 16.86
C LEU A 348 6.62 -10.76 17.09
N ILE A 349 5.91 -10.46 16.02
CA ILE A 349 4.53 -9.97 16.10
C ILE A 349 3.62 -11.03 16.69
N GLU A 350 3.78 -12.28 16.25
CA GLU A 350 3.02 -13.44 16.73
C GLU A 350 3.24 -13.72 18.22
N LYS A 351 4.41 -13.42 18.74
CA LYS A 351 4.76 -13.53 20.16
C LYS A 351 4.23 -12.36 20.99
N GLU A 352 4.58 -11.15 20.57
CA GLU A 352 4.45 -9.95 21.38
C GLU A 352 3.06 -9.31 21.35
N VAL A 353 2.35 -9.38 20.21
CA VAL A 353 1.01 -8.77 20.10
C VAL A 353 -0.04 -9.55 20.91
N PRO A 354 -0.12 -10.89 20.88
CA PRO A 354 -1.00 -11.62 21.80
C PRO A 354 -0.73 -11.32 23.28
N LEU A 355 0.53 -11.27 23.67
CA LEU A 355 0.90 -10.91 25.05
C LEU A 355 0.45 -9.48 25.39
N PHE A 356 0.61 -8.54 24.48
CA PHE A 356 0.14 -7.17 24.64
C PHE A 356 -1.39 -7.09 24.83
N ILE A 357 -2.15 -7.88 24.06
CA ILE A 357 -3.61 -8.00 24.22
C ILE A 357 -3.97 -8.57 25.60
N GLU A 358 -3.27 -9.58 26.07
CA GLU A 358 -3.50 -10.15 27.40
C GLU A 358 -3.15 -9.15 28.52
N GLN A 359 -2.12 -8.35 28.35
CA GLN A 359 -1.75 -7.26 29.27
C GLN A 359 -2.84 -6.16 29.30
N ILE A 360 -3.44 -5.82 28.18
CA ILE A 360 -4.57 -4.89 28.10
C ILE A 360 -5.80 -5.47 28.82
N ARG A 361 -6.04 -6.77 28.69
CA ARG A 361 -7.13 -7.48 29.39
C ARG A 361 -6.89 -7.63 30.89
N GLY A 362 -5.65 -7.47 31.36
CA GLY A 362 -5.26 -7.75 32.73
C GLY A 362 -5.13 -9.25 33.04
N THR A 363 -5.06 -10.10 32.01
CA THR A 363 -4.89 -11.56 32.15
C THR A 363 -3.43 -12.00 32.15
N ALA A 364 -2.52 -11.10 31.74
CA ALA A 364 -1.08 -11.29 31.86
C ALA A 364 -0.45 -10.18 32.71
N PRO A 365 0.71 -10.44 33.34
CA PRO A 365 1.45 -9.42 34.09
C PRO A 365 1.80 -8.23 33.21
N GLN A 366 1.77 -7.04 33.80
CA GLN A 366 2.27 -5.86 33.12
C GLN A 366 3.79 -5.98 32.94
N PRO A 367 4.34 -5.54 31.81
CA PRO A 367 5.78 -5.62 31.59
C PRO A 367 6.53 -4.66 32.52
N ASP A 368 7.64 -5.13 33.07
CA ASP A 368 8.53 -4.31 33.92
C ASP A 368 9.39 -3.32 33.06
N ASN A 369 9.32 -3.44 31.71
CA ASN A 369 10.14 -2.70 30.77
C ASN A 369 9.40 -1.59 30.01
N TRP A 370 8.34 -1.01 30.63
CA TRP A 370 7.75 0.22 30.09
C TRP A 370 8.82 1.33 30.01
N GLY A 371 8.80 2.09 28.92
CA GLY A 371 9.78 3.14 28.60
C GLY A 371 11.09 2.61 28.01
N LEU A 372 11.33 1.31 27.97
CA LEU A 372 12.57 0.72 27.47
C LEU A 372 12.51 0.39 25.97
N THR A 373 13.70 0.26 25.40
CA THR A 373 13.94 -0.31 24.06
C THR A 373 14.71 -1.61 24.24
N ILE A 374 14.23 -2.69 23.64
CA ILE A 374 14.89 -3.99 23.61
C ILE A 374 15.18 -4.42 22.17
N THR A 375 16.13 -5.33 21.98
CA THR A 375 16.46 -5.91 20.66
C THR A 375 16.21 -7.41 20.71
N GLU A 376 15.41 -7.92 19.77
CA GLU A 376 15.07 -9.34 19.62
C GLU A 376 15.33 -9.88 18.22
#